data_534258805fa6feb9b7fb63818bb8784c
#
_entry.id   534258805fa6feb9b7fb63818bb8784c
#
_cell.length_a   1.000
_cell.length_b   1.000
_cell.length_c   1.000
_cell.angle_alpha   90.00
_cell.angle_beta   90.00
_cell.angle_gamma   90.00
#
_symmetry.space_group_name_H-M   'P 1'
#
loop_
_entity.id
_entity.type
_entity.pdbx_description
1 polymer ?
#
loop_
_entity_poly.entity_id
_entity_poly.type
_entity_poly.pdbx_seq_one_letter_code
_entity_poly.pdbx_strand_id
1 'polypeptide(L)'
;MPLFFGYFPYTAAENTIINYMTIQEFQISCGAIEQEYKNKIAQADSLSAVEELRVAALGRKGALTELLKGLKDFSIENKKTAGPLGNALKASLSALFDERTEFFAAKQINDELNKTEIDLTLPAYPVAKGHRHPLSVAQDRMTDILSRLGFEWAEGPWVEDEKHNFDLLNIPLHHPARDAQDTFFVDGKMPLVLRTHTSNVQSRYMEKHKPPLRIMAPGRVFRNDSLDATHSPVFHQIEGLYVDKNVSLADLKSDLTAFMKGLFGNKAEIRFRPSFFPFTEPSVEVDVKCVFCQGKGCNVCKGSGWIEMLGAGVVHPNVLRNCGIDPEEYSGYAFGMGVERLAMMMLNIKDIRTFYENDLRVLKQF
;
A
#
# COMPACT_ATOMS: atom_id res chain seq x y z
N MET A 1 -74.01 22.55 -44.82
CA MET A 1 -74.84 22.82 -46.02
C MET A 1 -73.97 23.60 -47.02
N PRO A 2 -74.06 23.25 -48.32
CA PRO A 2 -74.47 22.01 -48.96
C PRO A 2 -73.35 21.36 -49.79
N LEU A 3 -73.38 20.10 -49.93
CA LEU A 3 -73.38 19.21 -51.08
C LEU A 3 -73.37 19.83 -52.49
N PHE A 4 -72.46 19.39 -53.35
CA PHE A 4 -72.83 19.15 -54.73
C PHE A 4 -72.05 17.94 -55.31
N PHE A 5 -72.82 16.98 -55.71
CA PHE A 5 -72.55 15.83 -56.59
C PHE A 5 -72.29 16.30 -58.01
N GLY A 6 -71.42 15.61 -58.75
CA GLY A 6 -71.27 15.80 -60.20
C GLY A 6 -70.58 14.61 -60.86
N TYR A 7 -71.30 13.69 -61.19
CA TYR A 7 -71.39 12.71 -62.29
C TYR A 7 -70.16 12.43 -63.18
N PHE A 8 -69.87 11.14 -63.30
CA PHE A 8 -69.06 10.49 -64.32
C PHE A 8 -69.55 10.77 -65.75
N PRO A 9 -68.69 10.56 -66.79
CA PRO A 9 -68.90 9.41 -67.61
C PRO A 9 -67.62 8.60 -67.98
N TYR A 10 -67.87 7.35 -68.11
CA TYR A 10 -67.08 6.25 -68.72
C TYR A 10 -66.83 6.56 -70.20
N THR A 11 -65.52 6.49 -70.67
CA THR A 11 -65.22 6.03 -72.01
C THR A 11 -63.80 5.42 -72.06
N ALA A 12 -63.77 4.15 -72.42
CA ALA A 12 -62.88 3.46 -73.36
C ALA A 12 -61.36 3.49 -73.14
N ALA A 13 -60.85 2.27 -72.89
CA ALA A 13 -59.63 1.67 -73.35
C ALA A 13 -58.61 2.56 -74.09
N GLU A 14 -57.48 2.87 -73.39
CA GLU A 14 -56.24 3.12 -74.07
C GLU A 14 -55.13 2.24 -73.54
N ASN A 15 -54.40 1.64 -74.44
CA ASN A 15 -53.29 0.72 -74.30
C ASN A 15 -52.27 1.22 -73.27
N THR A 16 -52.09 0.55 -72.19
CA THR A 16 -50.96 0.69 -71.30
C THR A 16 -49.68 0.24 -71.99
N ILE A 17 -49.01 1.15 -72.68
CA ILE A 17 -47.61 0.95 -73.08
C ILE A 17 -46.83 0.83 -71.77
N ILE A 18 -46.47 -0.40 -71.40
CA ILE A 18 -45.52 -0.67 -70.33
C ILE A 18 -44.20 -0.10 -70.81
N ASN A 19 -43.89 1.11 -70.38
CA ASN A 19 -42.61 1.78 -70.67
C ASN A 19 -41.53 1.04 -69.88
N TYR A 20 -40.86 0.08 -70.52
CA TYR A 20 -39.70 -0.59 -69.94
C TYR A 20 -38.56 0.42 -69.88
N MET A 21 -38.10 0.79 -68.68
CA MET A 21 -36.95 1.63 -68.44
C MET A 21 -35.74 1.10 -69.24
N THR A 22 -35.11 1.95 -70.02
CA THR A 22 -33.89 1.60 -70.76
C THR A 22 -32.68 1.60 -69.85
N ILE A 23 -31.58 0.96 -70.25
CA ILE A 23 -30.34 0.96 -69.46
C ILE A 23 -29.76 2.36 -69.30
N GLN A 24 -29.95 3.21 -70.29
CA GLN A 24 -29.50 4.60 -70.24
C GLN A 24 -30.30 5.42 -69.21
N GLU A 25 -31.62 5.26 -69.18
CA GLU A 25 -32.49 5.89 -68.19
C GLU A 25 -32.16 5.39 -66.74
N PHE A 26 -31.83 4.10 -66.62
CA PHE A 26 -31.37 3.55 -65.31
C PHE A 26 -30.05 4.21 -64.89
N GLN A 27 -29.07 4.37 -65.79
CA GLN A 27 -27.79 5.04 -65.47
C GLN A 27 -28.01 6.50 -65.09
N ILE A 28 -28.86 7.24 -65.82
CA ILE A 28 -29.20 8.63 -65.48
C ILE A 28 -29.86 8.69 -64.08
N SER A 29 -30.78 7.79 -63.79
CA SER A 29 -31.46 7.72 -62.51
C SER A 29 -30.50 7.40 -61.36
N CYS A 30 -29.53 6.47 -61.55
CA CYS A 30 -28.47 6.20 -60.60
C CYS A 30 -27.61 7.47 -60.31
N GLY A 31 -27.19 8.20 -61.37
CA GLY A 31 -26.43 9.42 -61.20
C GLY A 31 -27.21 10.53 -60.50
N ALA A 32 -28.52 10.64 -60.81
CA ALA A 32 -29.38 11.63 -60.13
C ALA A 32 -29.54 11.34 -58.64
N ILE A 33 -29.78 10.05 -58.26
CA ILE A 33 -29.87 9.64 -56.86
C ILE A 33 -28.53 9.86 -56.13
N GLU A 34 -27.41 9.52 -56.74
CA GLU A 34 -26.10 9.76 -56.17
C GLU A 34 -25.87 11.22 -55.85
N GLN A 35 -26.13 12.10 -56.83
CA GLN A 35 -25.90 13.55 -56.64
C GLN A 35 -26.87 14.17 -55.62
N GLU A 36 -28.13 13.73 -55.65
CA GLU A 36 -29.12 14.18 -54.68
C GLU A 36 -28.74 13.85 -53.26
N TYR A 37 -28.36 12.58 -52.99
CA TYR A 37 -28.03 12.15 -51.62
C TYR A 37 -26.68 12.68 -51.21
N LYS A 38 -25.69 12.81 -52.08
CA LYS A 38 -24.42 13.54 -51.76
C LYS A 38 -24.70 14.95 -51.24
N ASN A 39 -25.56 15.71 -51.92
CA ASN A 39 -25.91 17.05 -51.49
C ASN A 39 -26.66 17.07 -50.15
N LYS A 40 -27.62 16.17 -49.97
CA LYS A 40 -28.40 16.07 -48.72
C LYS A 40 -27.56 15.63 -47.54
N ILE A 41 -26.63 14.66 -47.71
CA ILE A 41 -25.70 14.21 -46.67
C ILE A 41 -24.74 15.34 -46.28
N ALA A 42 -24.26 16.12 -47.25
CA ALA A 42 -23.39 17.26 -46.98
C ALA A 42 -24.08 18.36 -46.15
N GLN A 43 -25.40 18.55 -46.34
CA GLN A 43 -26.22 19.54 -45.65
C GLN A 43 -26.79 19.01 -44.31
N ALA A 44 -26.68 17.73 -44.00
CA ALA A 44 -27.18 17.17 -42.75
C ALA A 44 -26.43 17.82 -41.58
N ASP A 45 -27.17 18.22 -40.53
CA ASP A 45 -26.71 18.95 -39.36
C ASP A 45 -26.68 18.09 -38.08
N SER A 46 -27.21 16.88 -38.16
CA SER A 46 -27.31 15.99 -36.99
C SER A 46 -27.23 14.51 -37.40
N LEU A 47 -26.88 13.65 -36.39
CA LEU A 47 -26.85 12.21 -36.58
C LEU A 47 -28.22 11.64 -36.95
N SER A 48 -29.30 12.18 -36.36
CA SER A 48 -30.68 11.79 -36.68
C SER A 48 -31.02 12.09 -38.15
N ALA A 49 -30.64 13.27 -38.63
CA ALA A 49 -30.84 13.65 -40.02
C ALA A 49 -30.10 12.73 -41.02
N VAL A 50 -28.86 12.34 -40.69
CA VAL A 50 -28.09 11.37 -41.48
C VAL A 50 -28.77 10.02 -41.54
N GLU A 51 -29.30 9.52 -40.41
CA GLU A 51 -29.98 8.21 -40.34
C GLU A 51 -31.33 8.24 -41.09
N GLU A 52 -32.11 9.33 -40.99
CA GLU A 52 -33.33 9.51 -41.79
C GLU A 52 -33.03 9.50 -43.30
N LEU A 53 -31.97 10.17 -43.72
CA LEU A 53 -31.54 10.16 -45.13
C LEU A 53 -31.07 8.75 -45.57
N ARG A 54 -30.37 8.04 -44.67
CA ARG A 54 -29.95 6.64 -44.93
C ARG A 54 -31.13 5.72 -45.15
N VAL A 55 -32.16 5.84 -44.32
CA VAL A 55 -33.40 5.08 -44.47
C VAL A 55 -34.13 5.49 -45.75
N ALA A 56 -34.18 6.77 -46.08
CA ALA A 56 -34.79 7.26 -47.29
C ALA A 56 -34.08 6.81 -48.57
N ALA A 57 -32.77 6.63 -48.54
CA ALA A 57 -31.96 6.16 -49.66
C ALA A 57 -31.95 4.63 -49.80
N LEU A 58 -31.58 3.95 -48.73
CA LEU A 58 -31.20 2.53 -48.69
C LEU A 58 -32.24 1.63 -48.02
N GLY A 59 -33.24 2.19 -47.32
CA GLY A 59 -34.28 1.44 -46.61
C GLY A 59 -35.14 0.58 -47.56
N ARG A 60 -36.04 -0.21 -46.97
CA ARG A 60 -36.92 -1.14 -47.76
C ARG A 60 -37.78 -0.45 -48.81
N LYS A 61 -38.16 0.80 -48.61
CA LYS A 61 -38.88 1.70 -49.52
C LYS A 61 -38.00 2.88 -49.97
N GLY A 62 -36.71 2.75 -49.82
CA GLY A 62 -35.75 3.81 -50.15
C GLY A 62 -35.59 3.95 -51.69
N ALA A 63 -35.17 5.16 -52.13
CA ALA A 63 -35.07 5.53 -53.50
C ALA A 63 -34.24 4.52 -54.36
N LEU A 64 -33.08 4.10 -53.83
CA LEU A 64 -32.23 3.09 -54.49
C LEU A 64 -32.90 1.72 -54.51
N THR A 65 -33.58 1.30 -53.46
CA THR A 65 -34.26 0.01 -53.38
C THR A 65 -35.42 -0.05 -54.36
N GLU A 66 -36.19 1.01 -54.52
CA GLU A 66 -37.26 1.11 -55.53
C GLU A 66 -36.70 1.09 -56.94
N LEU A 67 -35.60 1.80 -57.21
CA LEU A 67 -34.95 1.76 -58.53
C LEU A 67 -34.45 0.33 -58.85
N LEU A 68 -33.86 -0.37 -57.88
CA LEU A 68 -33.39 -1.76 -58.06
C LEU A 68 -34.52 -2.76 -58.24
N LYS A 69 -35.73 -2.51 -57.74
CA LYS A 69 -36.90 -3.37 -57.99
C LYS A 69 -37.29 -3.34 -59.44
N GLY A 70 -37.12 -2.19 -60.16
CA GLY A 70 -37.37 -2.06 -61.60
C GLY A 70 -36.46 -2.95 -62.48
N LEU A 71 -35.34 -3.44 -61.91
CA LEU A 71 -34.45 -4.39 -62.60
C LEU A 71 -35.15 -5.72 -62.92
N LYS A 72 -36.26 -6.08 -62.25
CA LYS A 72 -37.01 -7.33 -62.52
C LYS A 72 -37.48 -7.39 -63.97
N ASP A 73 -37.81 -6.26 -64.57
CA ASP A 73 -38.41 -6.18 -65.89
C ASP A 73 -37.36 -6.05 -67.03
N PHE A 74 -36.06 -6.05 -66.68
CA PHE A 74 -34.96 -5.94 -67.63
C PHE A 74 -34.63 -7.30 -68.27
N SER A 75 -34.14 -7.26 -69.57
CA SER A 75 -33.56 -8.42 -70.22
C SER A 75 -32.33 -8.95 -69.48
N ILE A 76 -32.00 -10.25 -69.68
CA ILE A 76 -30.88 -10.93 -69.02
C ILE A 76 -29.53 -10.16 -69.26
N GLU A 77 -29.34 -9.61 -70.47
CA GLU A 77 -28.15 -8.87 -70.82
C GLU A 77 -28.08 -7.52 -70.10
N ASN A 78 -29.19 -6.79 -70.04
CA ASN A 78 -29.30 -5.53 -69.33
C ASN A 78 -29.13 -5.68 -67.80
N LYS A 79 -29.62 -6.80 -67.22
CA LYS A 79 -29.41 -7.14 -65.79
C LYS A 79 -27.95 -7.34 -65.44
N LYS A 80 -27.15 -7.93 -66.35
CA LYS A 80 -25.72 -8.11 -66.14
C LYS A 80 -24.96 -6.80 -66.07
N THR A 81 -25.45 -5.74 -66.71
CA THR A 81 -24.83 -4.40 -66.71
C THR A 81 -25.41 -3.52 -65.61
N ALA A 82 -26.71 -3.53 -65.38
CA ALA A 82 -27.39 -2.66 -64.41
C ALA A 82 -27.17 -3.12 -62.96
N GLY A 83 -27.06 -4.46 -62.71
CA GLY A 83 -26.80 -5.00 -61.38
C GLY A 83 -25.51 -4.49 -60.71
N PRO A 84 -24.35 -4.60 -61.39
CA PRO A 84 -23.10 -4.03 -60.87
C PRO A 84 -23.15 -2.50 -60.63
N LEU A 85 -23.82 -1.72 -61.51
CA LEU A 85 -24.00 -0.27 -61.32
C LEU A 85 -24.82 0.04 -60.09
N GLY A 86 -25.93 -0.66 -59.85
CA GLY A 86 -26.75 -0.50 -58.65
C GLY A 86 -26.00 -0.85 -57.37
N ASN A 87 -25.19 -1.92 -57.41
CA ASN A 87 -24.38 -2.34 -56.28
C ASN A 87 -23.25 -1.33 -56.00
N ALA A 88 -22.62 -0.79 -57.04
CA ALA A 88 -21.60 0.26 -56.91
C ALA A 88 -22.18 1.52 -56.26
N LEU A 89 -23.37 1.96 -56.71
CA LEU A 89 -24.07 3.10 -56.12
C LEU A 89 -24.44 2.86 -54.66
N LYS A 90 -24.90 1.64 -54.34
CA LYS A 90 -25.18 1.25 -52.94
C LYS A 90 -23.94 1.32 -52.05
N ALA A 91 -22.81 0.83 -52.56
CA ALA A 91 -21.56 0.88 -51.84
C ALA A 91 -21.06 2.33 -51.62
N SER A 92 -21.16 3.18 -52.73
CA SER A 92 -20.79 4.60 -52.66
C SER A 92 -21.63 5.37 -51.63
N LEU A 93 -22.95 5.20 -51.66
CA LEU A 93 -23.84 5.86 -50.68
C LEU A 93 -23.63 5.35 -49.26
N SER A 94 -23.43 4.04 -49.08
CA SER A 94 -23.13 3.50 -47.72
C SER A 94 -21.88 4.11 -47.13
N ALA A 95 -20.79 4.19 -47.92
CA ALA A 95 -19.53 4.80 -47.46
C ALA A 95 -19.72 6.27 -47.07
N LEU A 96 -20.50 7.05 -47.84
CA LEU A 96 -20.78 8.46 -47.51
C LEU A 96 -21.62 8.59 -46.22
N PHE A 97 -22.58 7.73 -46.01
CA PHE A 97 -23.34 7.71 -44.74
C PHE A 97 -22.48 7.34 -43.56
N ASP A 98 -21.62 6.33 -43.71
CA ASP A 98 -20.74 5.87 -42.65
C ASP A 98 -19.73 6.98 -42.26
N GLU A 99 -19.10 7.62 -43.23
CA GLU A 99 -18.20 8.78 -43.03
C GLU A 99 -18.89 9.91 -42.26
N ARG A 100 -20.12 10.27 -42.69
CA ARG A 100 -20.86 11.35 -42.04
C ARG A 100 -21.32 10.99 -40.63
N THR A 101 -21.66 9.73 -40.41
CA THR A 101 -22.01 9.19 -39.06
C THR A 101 -20.80 9.27 -38.12
N GLU A 102 -19.62 8.85 -38.58
CA GLU A 102 -18.37 8.97 -37.82
C GLU A 102 -18.02 10.41 -37.49
N PHE A 103 -18.21 11.32 -38.44
CA PHE A 103 -18.00 12.76 -38.23
C PHE A 103 -18.87 13.31 -37.10
N PHE A 104 -20.17 12.99 -37.07
CA PHE A 104 -21.06 13.45 -36.00
C PHE A 104 -20.79 12.76 -34.68
N ALA A 105 -20.43 11.48 -34.66
CA ALA A 105 -20.04 10.75 -33.46
C ALA A 105 -18.77 11.39 -32.84
N ALA A 106 -17.76 11.65 -33.64
CA ALA A 106 -16.53 12.33 -33.20
C ALA A 106 -16.82 13.75 -32.66
N LYS A 107 -17.68 14.50 -33.38
CA LYS A 107 -18.11 15.83 -32.95
C LYS A 107 -18.82 15.78 -31.60
N GLN A 108 -19.74 14.83 -31.40
CA GLN A 108 -20.47 14.67 -30.14
C GLN A 108 -19.50 14.40 -28.98
N ILE A 109 -18.53 13.50 -29.17
CA ILE A 109 -17.50 13.20 -28.16
C ILE A 109 -16.70 14.47 -27.81
N ASN A 110 -16.27 15.23 -28.82
CA ASN A 110 -15.53 16.46 -28.59
C ASN A 110 -16.39 17.53 -27.88
N ASP A 111 -17.65 17.65 -28.24
CA ASP A 111 -18.56 18.58 -27.59
C ASP A 111 -18.83 18.20 -26.14
N GLU A 112 -18.90 16.89 -25.82
CA GLU A 112 -19.01 16.38 -24.44
C GLU A 112 -17.73 16.64 -23.65
N LEU A 113 -16.55 16.38 -24.23
CA LEU A 113 -15.26 16.66 -23.60
C LEU A 113 -15.06 18.15 -23.32
N ASN A 114 -15.55 19.03 -24.22
CA ASN A 114 -15.46 20.46 -24.03
C ASN A 114 -16.51 21.01 -23.04
N LYS A 115 -17.58 20.27 -22.73
CA LYS A 115 -18.58 20.64 -21.73
C LYS A 115 -18.18 20.27 -20.31
N THR A 116 -17.12 19.50 -20.10
CA THR A 116 -16.66 19.14 -18.76
C THR A 116 -16.11 20.40 -18.07
N GLU A 117 -16.89 20.93 -17.14
CA GLU A 117 -16.51 22.02 -16.23
C GLU A 117 -15.49 21.57 -15.15
N ILE A 118 -14.83 20.43 -15.33
CA ILE A 118 -13.81 19.95 -14.41
C ILE A 118 -12.53 20.71 -14.69
N ASP A 119 -12.17 21.59 -13.79
CA ASP A 119 -10.88 22.27 -13.81
C ASP A 119 -9.78 21.27 -13.42
N LEU A 120 -9.06 20.76 -14.41
CA LEU A 120 -7.95 19.82 -14.22
C LEU A 120 -6.72 20.46 -13.55
N THR A 121 -6.71 21.78 -13.38
CA THR A 121 -5.64 22.48 -12.64
C THR A 121 -5.88 22.49 -11.15
N LEU A 122 -7.10 22.18 -10.69
CA LEU A 122 -7.39 22.03 -9.27
C LEU A 122 -6.63 20.81 -8.71
N PRO A 123 -6.04 20.96 -7.52
CA PRO A 123 -5.38 19.83 -6.87
C PRO A 123 -6.40 18.70 -6.62
N ALA A 124 -6.00 17.47 -6.87
CA ALA A 124 -6.81 16.30 -6.57
C ALA A 124 -7.18 16.30 -5.08
N TYR A 125 -8.34 15.73 -4.76
CA TYR A 125 -8.73 15.52 -3.36
C TYR A 125 -7.61 14.77 -2.63
N PRO A 126 -7.06 15.31 -1.52
CA PRO A 126 -5.94 14.71 -0.85
C PRO A 126 -6.36 13.35 -0.29
N VAL A 127 -5.86 12.30 -0.89
CA VAL A 127 -5.98 10.95 -0.31
C VAL A 127 -5.08 10.90 0.91
N ALA A 128 -5.67 10.62 2.08
CA ALA A 128 -4.91 10.46 3.31
C ALA A 128 -3.91 9.31 3.14
N LYS A 129 -2.63 9.63 3.15
CA LYS A 129 -1.58 8.61 3.13
C LYS A 129 -1.51 7.95 4.50
N GLY A 130 -1.40 6.62 4.51
CA GLY A 130 -1.11 5.88 5.73
C GLY A 130 0.28 6.24 6.25
N HIS A 131 0.45 6.20 7.57
CA HIS A 131 1.72 6.41 8.27
C HIS A 131 2.06 5.18 9.09
N ARG A 132 3.35 4.94 9.27
CA ARG A 132 3.81 3.89 10.18
C ARG A 132 3.72 4.38 11.61
N HIS A 133 3.37 3.47 12.53
CA HIS A 133 3.35 3.81 13.96
C HIS A 133 4.74 4.26 14.43
N PRO A 134 4.85 5.32 15.26
CA PRO A 134 6.14 5.86 15.69
C PRO A 134 7.05 4.85 16.40
N LEU A 135 6.49 3.89 17.15
CA LEU A 135 7.30 2.79 17.74
C LEU A 135 7.89 1.89 16.66
N SER A 136 7.15 1.58 15.59
CA SER A 136 7.68 0.77 14.49
C SER A 136 8.83 1.49 13.78
N VAL A 137 8.70 2.80 13.56
CA VAL A 137 9.77 3.61 12.96
C VAL A 137 11.01 3.64 13.84
N ALA A 138 10.82 3.79 15.16
CA ALA A 138 11.91 3.78 16.11
C ALA A 138 12.59 2.39 16.17
N GLN A 139 11.81 1.32 16.26
CA GLN A 139 12.32 -0.07 16.25
C GLN A 139 13.13 -0.37 15.00
N ASP A 140 12.61 -0.05 13.82
CA ASP A 140 13.34 -0.27 12.55
C ASP A 140 14.69 0.44 12.53
N ARG A 141 14.73 1.70 12.98
CA ARG A 141 15.98 2.45 13.04
C ARG A 141 17.00 1.81 14.00
N MET A 142 16.52 1.31 15.15
CA MET A 142 17.38 0.63 16.13
C MET A 142 17.91 -0.70 15.56
N THR A 143 17.04 -1.52 14.97
CA THR A 143 17.43 -2.81 14.40
C THR A 143 18.31 -2.65 13.15
N ASP A 144 18.10 -1.62 12.33
CA ASP A 144 18.99 -1.32 11.20
C ASP A 144 20.42 -1.00 11.66
N ILE A 145 20.58 -0.19 12.73
CA ILE A 145 21.90 0.09 13.27
C ILE A 145 22.55 -1.17 13.84
N LEU A 146 21.81 -1.99 14.60
CA LEU A 146 22.31 -3.26 15.13
C LEU A 146 22.69 -4.25 14.04
N SER A 147 21.89 -4.34 12.96
CA SER A 147 22.20 -5.18 11.81
C SER A 147 23.51 -4.76 11.13
N ARG A 148 23.77 -3.47 11.03
CA ARG A 148 25.06 -2.95 10.51
C ARG A 148 26.25 -3.24 11.43
N LEU A 149 25.99 -3.45 12.71
CA LEU A 149 26.97 -3.94 13.68
C LEU A 149 27.12 -5.48 13.67
N GLY A 150 26.40 -6.17 12.78
CA GLY A 150 26.49 -7.62 12.58
C GLY A 150 25.55 -8.43 13.49
N PHE A 151 24.54 -7.82 14.13
CA PHE A 151 23.55 -8.56 14.89
C PHE A 151 22.47 -9.13 13.98
N GLU A 152 22.17 -10.41 14.10
CA GLU A 152 21.10 -11.12 13.41
C GLU A 152 19.81 -11.09 14.23
N TRP A 153 18.67 -11.02 13.55
CA TRP A 153 17.35 -11.03 14.19
C TRP A 153 17.00 -12.43 14.70
N ALA A 154 16.65 -12.52 15.98
CA ALA A 154 16.15 -13.74 16.60
C ALA A 154 14.80 -13.52 17.26
N GLU A 155 13.94 -14.53 17.25
CA GLU A 155 12.58 -14.49 17.81
C GLU A 155 12.34 -15.57 18.85
N GLY A 156 11.39 -15.33 19.76
CA GLY A 156 10.95 -16.28 20.75
C GLY A 156 9.51 -16.04 21.20
N PRO A 157 8.96 -16.98 21.98
CA PRO A 157 7.56 -16.94 22.43
C PRO A 157 7.29 -15.81 23.43
N TRP A 158 6.05 -15.32 23.47
CA TRP A 158 5.56 -14.38 24.48
C TRP A 158 5.20 -15.07 25.78
N VAL A 159 4.59 -16.27 25.67
CA VAL A 159 4.31 -17.14 26.82
C VAL A 159 5.49 -18.07 26.99
N GLU A 160 6.14 -18.01 28.12
CA GLU A 160 7.41 -18.67 28.37
C GLU A 160 7.34 -19.53 29.64
N ASP A 161 8.22 -20.52 29.75
CA ASP A 161 8.42 -21.23 30.97
C ASP A 161 9.39 -20.47 31.91
N GLU A 162 9.32 -20.77 33.22
CA GLU A 162 10.20 -20.14 34.20
C GLU A 162 11.67 -20.48 33.98
N LYS A 163 11.96 -21.66 33.42
CA LYS A 163 13.32 -22.07 33.09
C LYS A 163 14.02 -21.07 32.16
N HIS A 164 13.40 -20.73 31.04
CA HIS A 164 13.99 -19.83 30.07
C HIS A 164 13.87 -18.35 30.46
N ASN A 165 12.79 -18.00 31.22
CA ASN A 165 12.61 -16.60 31.63
C ASN A 165 13.49 -16.24 32.85
N PHE A 166 13.90 -17.23 33.69
CA PHE A 166 14.61 -16.96 34.93
C PHE A 166 15.81 -17.91 35.20
N ASP A 167 15.61 -19.24 35.22
CA ASP A 167 16.64 -20.17 35.71
C ASP A 167 17.90 -20.14 34.87
N LEU A 168 17.77 -20.21 33.53
CA LEU A 168 18.91 -20.17 32.61
C LEU A 168 19.64 -18.81 32.66
N LEU A 169 18.95 -17.75 33.10
CA LEU A 169 19.48 -16.40 33.22
C LEU A 169 20.06 -16.12 34.62
N ASN A 170 20.35 -17.16 35.39
CA ASN A 170 20.95 -17.02 36.72
C ASN A 170 20.10 -16.17 37.71
N ILE A 171 18.78 -16.13 37.52
CA ILE A 171 17.84 -15.45 38.43
C ILE A 171 17.38 -16.45 39.47
N PRO A 172 17.76 -16.32 40.75
CA PRO A 172 17.45 -17.31 41.78
C PRO A 172 15.95 -17.35 42.15
N LEU A 173 15.50 -18.48 42.74
CA LEU A 173 14.08 -18.72 43.04
C LEU A 173 13.44 -17.64 43.95
N HIS A 174 14.20 -17.02 44.82
CA HIS A 174 13.72 -15.99 45.75
C HIS A 174 14.00 -14.56 45.26
N HIS A 175 14.31 -14.37 43.98
CA HIS A 175 14.53 -13.04 43.44
C HIS A 175 13.19 -12.31 43.28
N PRO A 176 13.10 -11.01 43.70
CA PRO A 176 11.86 -10.23 43.62
C PRO A 176 11.20 -10.20 42.22
N ALA A 177 12.00 -10.21 41.16
CA ALA A 177 11.49 -10.25 39.80
C ALA A 177 10.61 -11.47 39.45
N ARG A 178 10.62 -12.52 40.31
CA ARG A 178 9.72 -13.68 40.18
C ARG A 178 8.38 -13.52 40.91
N ASP A 179 8.23 -12.45 41.67
CA ASP A 179 6.99 -12.21 42.40
C ASP A 179 5.84 -11.86 41.46
N ALA A 180 4.63 -12.25 41.83
CA ALA A 180 3.41 -11.93 41.10
C ALA A 180 3.12 -10.41 41.03
N GLN A 181 3.84 -9.61 41.80
CA GLN A 181 3.78 -8.15 41.74
C GLN A 181 4.46 -7.61 40.50
N ASP A 182 5.49 -8.31 39.98
CA ASP A 182 6.28 -7.87 38.83
C ASP A 182 6.07 -8.72 37.57
N THR A 183 5.56 -9.94 37.71
CA THR A 183 5.41 -10.92 36.62
C THR A 183 3.96 -11.37 36.46
N PHE A 184 3.47 -11.43 35.24
CA PHE A 184 2.18 -12.03 34.90
C PHE A 184 2.34 -13.55 34.75
N PHE A 185 1.73 -14.31 35.63
CA PHE A 185 1.62 -15.77 35.53
C PHE A 185 0.40 -16.17 34.72
N VAL A 186 0.53 -17.21 33.90
CA VAL A 186 -0.56 -17.75 33.11
C VAL A 186 -1.24 -18.86 33.92
N ASP A 187 -2.56 -18.73 34.13
CA ASP A 187 -3.33 -19.75 34.82
C ASP A 187 -3.31 -21.07 34.06
N GLY A 188 -2.88 -22.15 34.72
CA GLY A 188 -2.79 -23.44 34.06
C GLY A 188 -2.09 -24.52 34.91
N LYS A 189 -1.91 -25.70 34.31
CA LYS A 189 -1.24 -26.83 34.95
C LYS A 189 0.30 -26.73 34.94
N MET A 190 0.85 -25.86 34.10
CA MET A 190 2.29 -25.62 34.00
C MET A 190 2.62 -24.20 34.45
N PRO A 191 3.76 -23.98 35.11
CA PRO A 191 4.22 -22.64 35.48
C PRO A 191 4.69 -21.85 34.24
N LEU A 192 3.75 -21.18 33.61
CA LEU A 192 4.01 -20.35 32.47
C LEU A 192 3.86 -18.87 32.86
N VAL A 193 4.66 -18.02 32.23
CA VAL A 193 4.66 -16.57 32.46
C VAL A 193 4.56 -15.83 31.12
N LEU A 194 4.05 -14.62 31.16
CA LEU A 194 4.31 -13.66 30.07
C LEU A 194 5.74 -13.15 30.26
N ARG A 195 6.56 -13.26 29.21
CA ARG A 195 7.99 -12.89 29.31
C ARG A 195 8.17 -11.46 29.79
N THR A 196 9.02 -11.28 30.80
CA THR A 196 9.31 -9.98 31.43
C THR A 196 10.41 -9.19 30.71
N HIS A 197 11.13 -9.86 29.83
CA HIS A 197 12.23 -9.35 29.00
C HIS A 197 12.37 -10.25 27.76
N THR A 198 13.21 -9.85 26.80
CA THR A 198 13.50 -10.67 25.62
C THR A 198 14.74 -11.57 25.79
N SER A 199 15.35 -11.61 26.98
CA SER A 199 16.51 -12.47 27.30
C SER A 199 16.19 -13.98 27.18
N ASN A 200 14.91 -14.37 27.30
CA ASN A 200 14.47 -15.74 27.01
C ASN A 200 14.81 -16.19 25.59
N VAL A 201 14.82 -15.28 24.63
CA VAL A 201 15.27 -15.56 23.25
C VAL A 201 16.75 -15.88 23.23
N GLN A 202 17.56 -15.16 24.02
CA GLN A 202 19.00 -15.41 24.14
C GLN A 202 19.28 -16.82 24.68
N SER A 203 18.62 -17.23 25.78
CA SER A 203 18.80 -18.56 26.37
C SER A 203 18.36 -19.66 25.39
N ARG A 204 17.22 -19.51 24.72
CA ARG A 204 16.75 -20.45 23.70
C ARG A 204 17.66 -20.55 22.49
N TYR A 205 18.28 -19.44 22.10
CA TYR A 205 19.19 -19.40 20.96
C TYR A 205 20.51 -20.12 21.32
N MET A 206 21.05 -19.84 22.51
CA MET A 206 22.28 -20.49 23.01
C MET A 206 22.12 -22.00 23.21
N GLU A 207 20.94 -22.51 23.61
CA GLU A 207 20.70 -23.96 23.70
C GLU A 207 20.76 -24.66 22.34
N LYS A 208 20.47 -23.96 21.25
CA LYS A 208 20.38 -24.53 19.89
C LYS A 208 21.57 -24.26 19.00
N HIS A 209 22.36 -23.24 19.29
CA HIS A 209 23.44 -22.76 18.45
C HIS A 209 24.75 -22.67 19.24
N LYS A 210 25.86 -22.91 18.58
CA LYS A 210 27.20 -22.78 19.16
C LYS A 210 27.82 -21.43 18.78
N PRO A 211 28.68 -20.85 19.65
CA PRO A 211 29.43 -19.66 19.30
C PRO A 211 30.26 -19.83 18.01
N PRO A 212 30.48 -18.75 17.23
CA PRO A 212 30.12 -17.38 17.56
C PRO A 212 28.64 -17.06 17.39
N LEU A 213 28.05 -16.32 18.33
CA LEU A 213 26.66 -15.91 18.32
C LEU A 213 26.58 -14.39 18.40
N ARG A 214 25.85 -13.74 17.51
CA ARG A 214 25.65 -12.29 17.55
C ARG A 214 24.21 -11.96 17.12
N ILE A 215 23.31 -11.89 18.08
CA ILE A 215 21.88 -11.77 17.85
C ILE A 215 21.27 -10.56 18.53
N MET A 216 20.20 -10.04 17.96
CA MET A 216 19.27 -9.10 18.57
C MET A 216 17.88 -9.71 18.66
N ALA A 217 17.20 -9.50 19.76
CA ALA A 217 15.86 -10.01 20.04
C ALA A 217 14.90 -8.86 20.31
N PRO A 218 14.31 -8.25 19.28
CA PRO A 218 13.24 -7.28 19.47
C PRO A 218 11.94 -7.97 19.76
N GLY A 219 11.14 -7.40 20.68
CA GLY A 219 9.84 -7.95 20.95
C GLY A 219 9.09 -7.31 22.10
N ARG A 220 7.81 -7.68 22.19
CA ARG A 220 6.92 -7.24 23.25
C ARG A 220 7.25 -7.98 24.53
N VAL A 221 7.19 -7.26 25.65
CA VAL A 221 7.42 -7.77 27.00
C VAL A 221 6.31 -7.27 27.93
N PHE A 222 6.18 -7.93 29.09
CA PHE A 222 5.05 -7.76 29.99
C PHE A 222 5.56 -7.66 31.43
N ARG A 223 5.15 -6.62 32.15
CA ARG A 223 5.45 -6.44 33.57
C ARG A 223 4.20 -5.96 34.28
N ASN A 224 3.98 -6.43 35.49
CA ASN A 224 2.81 -6.04 36.28
C ASN A 224 2.98 -4.64 36.90
N ASP A 225 3.37 -3.68 36.08
CA ASP A 225 3.56 -2.30 36.45
C ASP A 225 2.26 -1.49 36.30
N SER A 226 2.07 -0.51 37.17
CA SER A 226 1.00 0.47 37.02
C SER A 226 1.27 1.38 35.82
N LEU A 227 0.23 1.67 35.05
CA LEU A 227 0.32 2.59 33.90
C LEU A 227 0.52 4.03 34.37
N ASP A 228 1.66 4.63 34.03
CA ASP A 228 1.94 6.07 34.24
C ASP A 228 2.61 6.72 33.01
N ALA A 229 3.16 7.91 33.16
CA ALA A 229 3.81 8.63 32.05
C ALA A 229 5.12 7.96 31.56
N THR A 230 5.68 7.02 32.32
CA THR A 230 6.99 6.39 32.10
C THR A 230 6.96 4.88 32.08
N HIS A 231 5.89 4.26 32.60
CA HIS A 231 5.70 2.81 32.68
C HIS A 231 4.42 2.36 32.00
N SER A 232 4.49 1.18 31.40
CA SER A 232 3.34 0.49 30.80
C SER A 232 3.46 -1.00 31.11
N PRO A 233 2.35 -1.69 31.43
CA PRO A 233 2.37 -3.14 31.67
C PRO A 233 2.76 -3.93 30.42
N VAL A 234 2.62 -3.34 29.26
CA VAL A 234 3.03 -3.91 27.97
C VAL A 234 3.91 -2.88 27.26
N PHE A 235 5.12 -3.29 26.91
CA PHE A 235 6.05 -2.43 26.18
C PHE A 235 6.96 -3.27 25.28
N HIS A 236 7.89 -2.63 24.58
CA HIS A 236 8.79 -3.30 23.65
C HIS A 236 10.24 -3.17 24.14
N GLN A 237 10.98 -4.27 24.03
CA GLN A 237 12.43 -4.29 24.25
C GLN A 237 13.16 -4.75 23.00
N ILE A 238 14.40 -4.32 22.88
CA ILE A 238 15.39 -4.92 22.00
C ILE A 238 16.55 -5.31 22.90
N GLU A 239 16.90 -6.58 22.88
CA GLU A 239 18.08 -7.09 23.56
C GLU A 239 19.09 -7.59 22.54
N GLY A 240 20.37 -7.43 22.83
CA GLY A 240 21.47 -7.96 22.06
C GLY A 240 22.30 -8.90 22.86
N LEU A 241 22.81 -9.94 22.21
CA LEU A 241 23.77 -10.92 22.77
C LEU A 241 24.91 -11.11 21.75
N TYR A 242 26.15 -11.01 22.23
CA TYR A 242 27.31 -11.43 21.47
C TYR A 242 28.15 -12.37 22.33
N VAL A 243 28.41 -13.58 21.82
CA VAL A 243 29.25 -14.60 22.46
C VAL A 243 30.25 -15.11 21.46
N ASP A 244 31.54 -14.98 21.82
CA ASP A 244 32.67 -15.47 21.01
C ASP A 244 33.90 -15.66 21.93
N LYS A 245 35.04 -16.02 21.38
CA LYS A 245 36.31 -16.08 22.10
C LYS A 245 36.79 -14.69 22.44
N ASN A 246 37.23 -14.50 23.70
CA ASN A 246 37.85 -13.26 24.17
C ASN A 246 37.00 -12.00 24.08
N VAL A 247 35.67 -12.10 24.10
CA VAL A 247 34.76 -10.94 24.15
C VAL A 247 34.86 -10.25 25.51
N SER A 248 34.97 -8.93 25.51
CA SER A 248 35.24 -8.12 26.68
C SER A 248 34.23 -6.98 26.90
N LEU A 249 34.31 -6.35 28.08
CA LEU A 249 33.56 -5.12 28.34
C LEU A 249 33.95 -3.96 27.42
N ALA A 250 35.18 -3.98 26.85
CA ALA A 250 35.60 -2.98 25.90
C ALA A 250 34.86 -3.09 24.57
N ASP A 251 34.59 -4.33 24.11
CA ASP A 251 33.79 -4.59 22.91
C ASP A 251 32.36 -4.11 23.10
N LEU A 252 31.73 -4.42 24.26
CA LEU A 252 30.44 -3.90 24.63
C LEU A 252 30.38 -2.37 24.56
N LYS A 253 31.37 -1.69 25.17
CA LYS A 253 31.43 -0.23 25.16
C LYS A 253 31.58 0.33 23.75
N SER A 254 32.35 -0.32 22.92
CA SER A 254 32.55 0.07 21.51
C SER A 254 31.23 0.00 20.74
N ASP A 255 30.56 -1.16 20.78
CA ASP A 255 29.33 -1.38 20.04
C ASP A 255 28.18 -0.49 20.53
N LEU A 256 28.01 -0.34 21.85
CA LEU A 256 26.99 0.55 22.41
C LEU A 256 27.28 2.02 22.12
N THR A 257 28.54 2.42 22.08
CA THR A 257 28.93 3.79 21.68
C THR A 257 28.59 4.03 20.20
N ALA A 258 28.88 3.08 19.32
CA ALA A 258 28.53 3.16 17.90
C ALA A 258 27.00 3.19 17.70
N PHE A 259 26.26 2.35 18.42
CA PHE A 259 24.82 2.31 18.40
C PHE A 259 24.19 3.64 18.83
N MET A 260 24.60 4.20 19.98
CA MET A 260 24.07 5.46 20.48
C MET A 260 24.40 6.65 19.58
N LYS A 261 25.60 6.67 18.99
CA LYS A 261 25.96 7.68 17.98
C LYS A 261 25.14 7.54 16.71
N GLY A 262 24.81 6.31 16.30
CA GLY A 262 23.92 6.06 15.18
C GLY A 262 22.49 6.58 15.40
N LEU A 263 21.99 6.52 16.64
CA LEU A 263 20.66 7.01 17.02
C LEU A 263 20.63 8.54 17.21
N PHE A 264 21.56 9.10 17.98
CA PHE A 264 21.53 10.48 18.46
C PHE A 264 22.55 11.38 17.77
N GLY A 265 23.31 10.85 16.83
CA GLY A 265 24.33 11.56 16.07
C GLY A 265 25.71 11.54 16.74
N ASN A 266 26.76 11.90 15.98
CA ASN A 266 28.15 11.78 16.37
C ASN A 266 28.53 12.62 17.63
N LYS A 267 27.73 13.64 18.00
CA LYS A 267 27.94 14.48 19.18
C LYS A 267 27.31 13.90 20.45
N ALA A 268 26.66 12.75 20.38
CA ALA A 268 26.07 12.10 21.55
C ALA A 268 27.17 11.78 22.58
N GLU A 269 27.00 12.27 23.80
CA GLU A 269 27.87 11.97 24.95
C GLU A 269 27.24 10.83 25.74
N ILE A 270 28.03 9.79 26.01
CA ILE A 270 27.63 8.56 26.64
C ILE A 270 28.50 8.31 27.86
N ARG A 271 27.89 7.83 28.93
CA ARG A 271 28.63 7.37 30.11
C ARG A 271 28.15 5.98 30.53
N PHE A 272 29.05 5.21 31.08
CA PHE A 272 28.80 3.90 31.66
C PHE A 272 28.91 3.99 33.18
N ARG A 273 27.85 3.58 33.88
CA ARG A 273 27.84 3.52 35.35
C ARG A 273 27.83 2.04 35.78
N PRO A 274 28.62 1.67 36.82
CA PRO A 274 28.50 0.33 37.40
C PRO A 274 27.04 0.06 37.86
N SER A 275 26.57 -1.17 37.63
CA SER A 275 25.28 -1.63 38.09
C SER A 275 25.35 -3.11 38.45
N PHE A 276 24.24 -3.72 38.79
CA PHE A 276 24.12 -5.14 39.09
C PHE A 276 22.91 -5.73 38.37
N PHE A 277 23.16 -6.85 37.65
CA PHE A 277 22.12 -7.71 37.12
C PHE A 277 22.53 -9.17 37.33
N PRO A 278 21.59 -10.10 37.69
CA PRO A 278 21.96 -11.47 38.00
C PRO A 278 22.56 -12.24 36.82
N PHE A 279 22.29 -11.82 35.61
CA PHE A 279 22.72 -12.48 34.37
C PHE A 279 23.98 -11.87 33.73
N THR A 280 24.55 -10.81 34.32
CA THR A 280 25.79 -10.18 33.82
C THR A 280 26.73 -9.80 34.99
N GLU A 281 28.06 -9.94 34.75
CA GLU A 281 29.12 -9.53 35.67
C GLU A 281 30.44 -9.31 34.90
N PRO A 282 31.00 -8.09 34.88
CA PRO A 282 30.46 -6.85 35.44
C PRO A 282 29.25 -6.32 34.67
N SER A 283 28.35 -5.68 35.39
CA SER A 283 27.17 -5.01 34.84
C SER A 283 27.34 -3.51 34.78
N VAL A 284 26.73 -2.87 33.78
CA VAL A 284 26.73 -1.44 33.60
C VAL A 284 25.37 -0.93 33.16
N GLU A 285 25.03 0.25 33.58
CA GLU A 285 23.96 1.06 32.98
C GLU A 285 24.57 2.10 32.06
N VAL A 286 23.88 2.37 30.94
CA VAL A 286 24.32 3.29 29.91
C VAL A 286 23.42 4.51 29.91
N ASP A 287 24.01 5.67 30.20
CA ASP A 287 23.31 6.96 30.14
C ASP A 287 23.76 7.76 28.92
N VAL A 288 22.81 8.48 28.35
CA VAL A 288 23.07 9.47 27.31
C VAL A 288 22.82 10.87 27.89
N LYS A 289 23.67 11.84 27.55
CA LYS A 289 23.48 13.24 27.91
C LYS A 289 22.11 13.71 27.42
N CYS A 290 21.34 14.29 28.31
CA CYS A 290 19.96 14.68 28.04
C CYS A 290 19.86 15.59 26.80
N VAL A 291 19.20 15.14 25.76
CA VAL A 291 19.01 15.86 24.49
C VAL A 291 18.14 17.11 24.66
N PHE A 292 17.23 17.10 25.63
CA PHE A 292 16.31 18.21 25.89
C PHE A 292 16.98 19.43 26.54
N CYS A 293 17.85 19.21 27.50
CA CYS A 293 18.52 20.28 28.25
C CYS A 293 20.02 20.37 27.97
N GLN A 294 20.54 19.52 27.12
CA GLN A 294 21.97 19.47 26.78
C GLN A 294 22.89 19.37 28.01
N GLY A 295 22.44 18.58 29.00
CA GLY A 295 23.19 18.36 30.24
C GLY A 295 22.99 19.40 31.34
N LYS A 296 22.19 20.44 31.13
CA LYS A 296 21.95 21.51 32.14
C LYS A 296 21.05 21.10 33.29
N GLY A 297 20.32 19.99 33.13
CA GLY A 297 19.28 19.55 34.05
C GLY A 297 17.90 20.07 33.68
N CYS A 298 16.90 19.18 33.63
CA CYS A 298 15.47 19.51 33.38
C CYS A 298 14.58 18.46 34.06
N ASN A 299 13.27 18.67 34.00
CA ASN A 299 12.30 17.74 34.58
C ASN A 299 12.39 16.31 33.97
N VAL A 300 12.72 16.20 32.67
CA VAL A 300 12.84 14.89 31.98
C VAL A 300 14.01 14.09 32.54
N CYS A 301 15.16 14.71 32.75
CA CYS A 301 16.33 14.06 33.35
C CYS A 301 16.38 14.20 34.88
N LYS A 302 15.30 14.68 35.52
CA LYS A 302 15.21 14.90 36.98
C LYS A 302 16.37 15.71 37.53
N GLY A 303 16.80 16.73 36.79
CA GLY A 303 17.91 17.62 37.17
C GLY A 303 19.31 17.07 36.94
N SER A 304 19.47 15.78 36.61
CA SER A 304 20.80 15.12 36.50
C SER A 304 21.59 15.52 35.24
N GLY A 305 20.93 16.00 34.20
CA GLY A 305 21.53 16.21 32.88
C GLY A 305 21.78 14.95 32.07
N TRP A 306 21.45 13.76 32.58
CA TRP A 306 21.64 12.44 31.96
C TRP A 306 20.37 11.65 32.00
N ILE A 307 20.17 10.79 30.99
CA ILE A 307 19.04 9.89 30.91
C ILE A 307 19.57 8.46 30.72
N GLU A 308 19.19 7.59 31.63
CA GLU A 308 19.45 6.14 31.54
C GLU A 308 18.70 5.56 30.34
N MET A 309 19.41 4.83 29.49
CA MET A 309 18.88 4.31 28.25
C MET A 309 18.73 2.79 28.26
N LEU A 310 19.71 2.08 28.87
CA LEU A 310 19.76 0.62 28.84
C LEU A 310 20.65 0.04 29.95
N GLY A 311 20.38 -1.22 30.27
CA GLY A 311 21.27 -2.05 31.07
C GLY A 311 22.10 -2.97 30.17
N ALA A 312 23.34 -3.24 30.57
CA ALA A 312 24.26 -4.09 29.82
C ALA A 312 25.30 -4.73 30.73
N GLY A 313 26.06 -5.69 30.22
CA GLY A 313 27.18 -6.28 30.96
C GLY A 313 27.81 -7.44 30.23
N VAL A 314 28.91 -7.93 30.79
CA VAL A 314 29.51 -9.19 30.36
C VAL A 314 28.61 -10.34 30.85
N VAL A 315 28.31 -11.30 29.98
CA VAL A 315 27.42 -12.43 30.33
C VAL A 315 28.02 -13.22 31.49
N HIS A 316 27.20 -13.44 32.51
CA HIS A 316 27.64 -14.17 33.67
C HIS A 316 28.01 -15.62 33.32
N PRO A 317 29.15 -16.19 33.79
CA PRO A 317 29.59 -17.56 33.47
C PRO A 317 28.51 -18.62 33.66
N ASN A 318 27.68 -18.46 34.71
CA ASN A 318 26.58 -19.40 34.96
C ASN A 318 25.55 -19.41 33.83
N VAL A 319 25.25 -18.28 33.23
CA VAL A 319 24.33 -18.19 32.08
C VAL A 319 24.86 -19.01 30.89
N LEU A 320 26.14 -18.88 30.59
CA LEU A 320 26.80 -19.68 29.52
C LEU A 320 26.73 -21.18 29.87
N ARG A 321 27.10 -21.59 31.11
CA ARG A 321 27.04 -23.00 31.56
C ARG A 321 25.60 -23.54 31.48
N ASN A 322 24.63 -22.79 31.98
CA ASN A 322 23.22 -23.19 31.96
C ASN A 322 22.71 -23.42 30.52
N CYS A 323 23.24 -22.72 29.55
CA CYS A 323 22.91 -22.87 28.13
C CYS A 323 23.85 -23.83 27.37
N GLY A 324 24.75 -24.53 28.05
CA GLY A 324 25.62 -25.55 27.47
C GLY A 324 26.85 -24.98 26.71
N ILE A 325 27.26 -23.76 27.02
CA ILE A 325 28.45 -23.09 26.48
C ILE A 325 29.54 -23.06 27.56
N ASP A 326 30.77 -23.46 27.19
CA ASP A 326 31.90 -23.45 28.12
C ASP A 326 32.42 -22.02 28.37
N PRO A 327 32.33 -21.49 29.60
CA PRO A 327 32.78 -20.13 29.90
C PRO A 327 34.33 -20.00 30.00
N GLU A 328 35.06 -21.10 30.00
CA GLU A 328 36.52 -21.07 29.94
C GLU A 328 37.03 -20.85 28.51
N GLU A 329 36.22 -21.24 27.49
CA GLU A 329 36.53 -21.05 26.08
C GLU A 329 35.87 -19.79 25.50
N TYR A 330 34.66 -19.47 25.96
CA TYR A 330 33.84 -18.40 25.41
C TYR A 330 33.47 -17.37 26.46
N SER A 331 33.42 -16.11 26.04
CA SER A 331 32.88 -14.99 26.80
C SER A 331 31.89 -14.23 25.95
N GLY A 332 31.10 -13.36 26.55
CA GLY A 332 30.12 -12.60 25.81
C GLY A 332 29.65 -11.37 26.56
N TYR A 333 28.91 -10.55 25.86
CA TYR A 333 28.16 -9.46 26.48
C TYR A 333 26.69 -9.48 26.03
N ALA A 334 25.84 -8.90 26.90
CA ALA A 334 24.45 -8.66 26.59
C ALA A 334 24.04 -7.24 26.95
N PHE A 335 23.01 -6.73 26.31
CA PHE A 335 22.37 -5.46 26.62
C PHE A 335 20.87 -5.52 26.34
N GLY A 336 20.08 -4.69 27.04
CA GLY A 336 18.64 -4.62 26.85
C GLY A 336 18.12 -3.19 27.00
N MET A 337 17.31 -2.74 26.04
CA MET A 337 16.77 -1.41 25.98
C MET A 337 15.27 -1.38 25.69
N GLY A 338 14.54 -0.45 26.30
CA GLY A 338 13.14 -0.19 26.01
C GLY A 338 12.99 0.66 24.74
N VAL A 339 12.21 0.17 23.78
CA VAL A 339 11.97 0.86 22.49
C VAL A 339 11.24 2.18 22.74
N GLU A 340 10.24 2.19 23.63
CA GLU A 340 9.45 3.39 23.94
C GLU A 340 10.32 4.51 24.51
N ARG A 341 11.24 4.18 25.41
CA ARG A 341 12.12 5.18 26.01
C ARG A 341 13.01 5.88 24.97
N LEU A 342 13.54 5.10 24.04
CA LEU A 342 14.33 5.63 22.92
C LEU A 342 13.45 6.42 21.94
N ALA A 343 12.26 5.90 21.61
CA ALA A 343 11.29 6.59 20.76
C ALA A 343 10.84 7.93 21.37
N MET A 344 10.57 7.97 22.68
CA MET A 344 10.24 9.23 23.39
C MET A 344 11.33 10.28 23.23
N MET A 345 12.60 9.88 23.33
CA MET A 345 13.73 10.80 23.14
C MET A 345 13.90 11.22 21.67
N MET A 346 13.79 10.28 20.74
CA MET A 346 13.93 10.56 19.30
C MET A 346 12.85 11.50 18.78
N LEU A 347 11.62 11.34 19.29
CA LEU A 347 10.41 12.01 18.80
C LEU A 347 9.94 13.16 19.72
N ASN A 348 10.67 13.44 20.81
CA ASN A 348 10.32 14.46 21.81
C ASN A 348 8.93 14.24 22.46
N ILE A 349 8.56 12.98 22.69
CA ILE A 349 7.34 12.59 23.38
C ILE A 349 7.65 12.47 24.87
N LYS A 350 6.81 13.05 25.73
CA LYS A 350 7.05 13.09 27.18
C LYS A 350 6.25 12.06 27.97
N ASP A 351 5.29 11.39 27.34
CA ASP A 351 4.36 10.47 27.99
C ASP A 351 4.24 9.20 27.14
N ILE A 352 4.59 8.04 27.73
CA ILE A 352 4.56 6.72 27.07
C ILE A 352 3.16 6.35 26.58
N ARG A 353 2.10 6.79 27.29
CA ARG A 353 0.71 6.48 26.96
C ARG A 353 0.31 6.99 25.59
N THR A 354 0.94 8.07 25.13
CA THR A 354 0.75 8.64 23.78
C THR A 354 0.94 7.61 22.65
N PHE A 355 1.81 6.62 22.86
CA PHE A 355 1.99 5.55 21.87
C PHE A 355 0.85 4.52 21.82
N TYR A 356 0.02 4.45 22.87
CA TYR A 356 -0.98 3.39 23.05
C TYR A 356 -2.42 3.90 23.02
N GLU A 357 -2.64 5.22 23.13
CA GLU A 357 -3.98 5.83 23.14
C GLU A 357 -4.65 5.90 21.76
N ASN A 358 -3.92 5.60 20.69
CA ASN A 358 -4.42 5.59 19.32
C ASN A 358 -5.04 6.93 18.84
N ASP A 359 -4.59 8.06 19.40
CA ASP A 359 -5.06 9.37 18.97
C ASP A 359 -4.51 9.70 17.57
N LEU A 360 -5.41 9.74 16.58
CA LEU A 360 -5.05 10.03 15.19
C LEU A 360 -4.41 11.40 14.99
N ARG A 361 -4.69 12.38 15.87
CA ARG A 361 -4.06 13.71 15.82
C ARG A 361 -2.57 13.63 16.16
N VAL A 362 -2.21 12.69 17.02
CA VAL A 362 -0.82 12.40 17.38
C VAL A 362 -0.15 11.57 16.30
N LEU A 363 -0.78 10.45 15.90
CA LEU A 363 -0.20 9.52 14.94
C LEU A 363 0.07 10.15 13.56
N LYS A 364 -0.72 11.14 13.16
CA LYS A 364 -0.53 11.90 11.91
C LYS A 364 0.68 12.86 11.92
N GLN A 365 1.33 13.04 13.05
CA GLN A 365 2.52 13.91 13.17
C GLN A 365 3.83 13.19 12.83
N PHE A 366 3.77 11.86 12.67
CA PHE A 366 4.95 11.02 12.44
C PHE A 366 4.94 10.31 11.11
#